data_13fb78aeb9f947796614cfb247dbc6c5
#
_entry.id   13fb78aeb9f947796614cfb247dbc6c5
#
_cell.length_a   1.000
_cell.length_b   1.000
_cell.length_c   1.000
_cell.angle_alpha   90.00
_cell.angle_beta   90.00
_cell.angle_gamma   90.00
#
_symmetry.space_group_name_H-M   'P 1'
#
loop_
_entity.id
_entity.type
_entity.pdbx_description
1 polymer ?
#
loop_
_entity_poly.entity_id
_entity_poly.type
_entity_poly.pdbx_seq_one_letter_code
_entity_poly.pdbx_strand_id
1 'polypeptide(L)'
;MRLRPLLGAAAGAALLLLTGATAAPATADPATAVPAPYEAVTVDRVGRIATDGTVTLSGTYRCQSSSGPVFVSSSVSQGVSTIRYGTGGTRAVCDGAEHRWVNKGRPVPGSLVPGAAHVEATLMELGAFSGLLPRFHAVQGQTVTLTRG
;
A
#
# COMPACT_ATOMS: atom_id res chain seq x y z
N MET A 1 88.91 -13.93 -4.32
CA MET A 1 88.99 -14.46 -5.67
C MET A 1 87.64 -14.28 -6.32
N ARG A 2 87.57 -13.31 -7.26
CA ARG A 2 87.33 -13.49 -8.70
C ARG A 2 86.00 -14.26 -8.93
N LEU A 3 85.04 -13.85 -9.72
CA LEU A 3 84.90 -13.04 -10.92
C LEU A 3 83.47 -12.67 -11.20
N ARG A 4 83.15 -11.49 -11.70
CA ARG A 4 82.06 -11.12 -12.59
C ARG A 4 82.18 -11.91 -13.92
N PRO A 5 81.16 -12.01 -14.78
CA PRO A 5 80.43 -10.91 -15.41
C PRO A 5 79.00 -11.27 -15.88
N LEU A 6 78.24 -10.30 -16.23
CA LEU A 6 77.78 -9.68 -17.50
C LEU A 6 76.34 -9.94 -17.87
N LEU A 7 75.59 -8.88 -17.93
CA LEU A 7 74.76 -8.37 -19.02
C LEU A 7 73.71 -9.29 -19.70
N GLY A 8 72.51 -8.87 -19.59
CA GLY A 8 71.37 -9.27 -20.45
C GLY A 8 70.21 -8.34 -20.29
N ALA A 9 70.21 -7.20 -21.02
CA ALA A 9 69.04 -6.32 -21.17
C ALA A 9 68.08 -6.97 -22.17
N ALA A 10 66.85 -7.12 -21.78
CA ALA A 10 65.77 -7.36 -22.74
C ALA A 10 64.56 -6.46 -22.35
N ALA A 11 64.40 -5.40 -23.10
CA ALA A 11 63.23 -4.53 -23.08
C ALA A 11 62.08 -5.28 -23.72
N GLY A 12 61.08 -5.60 -22.91
CA GLY A 12 59.83 -6.12 -23.38
C GLY A 12 58.77 -5.06 -23.17
N ALA A 13 58.36 -4.33 -24.20
CA ALA A 13 57.23 -3.43 -24.20
C ALA A 13 55.95 -4.26 -24.14
N ALA A 14 55.31 -4.31 -22.99
CA ALA A 14 53.97 -4.87 -22.86
C ALA A 14 52.94 -3.80 -23.23
N LEU A 15 52.34 -3.92 -24.40
CA LEU A 15 51.11 -3.19 -24.78
C LEU A 15 49.98 -3.65 -23.89
N LEU A 16 49.55 -2.79 -22.98
CA LEU A 16 48.29 -2.95 -22.26
C LEU A 16 47.13 -2.59 -23.22
N LEU A 17 46.50 -3.60 -23.81
CA LEU A 17 45.21 -3.47 -24.46
C LEU A 17 44.17 -3.27 -23.37
N LEU A 18 43.73 -2.02 -23.15
CA LEU A 18 42.52 -1.73 -22.41
C LEU A 18 41.34 -2.19 -23.28
N THR A 19 40.88 -3.41 -23.05
CA THR A 19 39.54 -3.81 -23.50
C THR A 19 38.51 -3.11 -22.63
N GLY A 20 37.98 -2.02 -23.16
CA GLY A 20 36.79 -1.37 -22.55
C GLY A 20 35.62 -2.35 -22.57
N ALA A 21 35.32 -2.91 -21.42
CA ALA A 21 34.06 -3.61 -21.21
C ALA A 21 32.97 -2.57 -21.25
N THR A 22 32.26 -2.43 -22.36
CA THR A 22 31.00 -1.72 -22.42
C THR A 22 29.98 -2.54 -21.61
N ALA A 23 29.69 -2.08 -20.39
CA ALA A 23 28.60 -2.61 -19.63
C ALA A 23 27.32 -2.37 -20.44
N ALA A 24 26.74 -3.45 -20.97
CA ALA A 24 25.40 -3.39 -21.53
C ALA A 24 24.44 -2.94 -20.43
N PRO A 25 23.49 -2.00 -20.72
CA PRO A 25 22.47 -1.67 -19.75
C PRO A 25 21.71 -2.95 -19.42
N ALA A 26 21.66 -3.31 -18.13
CA ALA A 26 20.81 -4.38 -17.67
C ALA A 26 19.38 -3.96 -17.99
N THR A 27 18.77 -4.57 -19.01
CA THR A 27 17.33 -4.51 -19.21
C THR A 27 16.74 -5.17 -17.99
N ALA A 28 16.16 -4.37 -17.09
CA ALA A 28 15.33 -4.89 -16.02
C ALA A 28 14.23 -5.71 -16.70
N ASP A 29 14.20 -7.03 -16.42
CA ASP A 29 13.07 -7.85 -16.81
C ASP A 29 11.80 -7.14 -16.32
N PRO A 30 10.74 -7.04 -17.17
CA PRO A 30 9.48 -6.54 -16.70
C PRO A 30 9.09 -7.44 -15.55
N ALA A 31 9.14 -6.88 -14.34
CA ALA A 31 8.73 -7.58 -13.13
C ALA A 31 7.38 -8.19 -13.45
N THR A 32 7.27 -9.51 -13.37
CA THR A 32 6.01 -10.22 -13.61
C THR A 32 5.04 -9.64 -12.60
N ALA A 33 4.14 -8.76 -13.05
CA ALA A 33 3.19 -8.11 -12.18
C ALA A 33 2.37 -9.22 -11.53
N VAL A 34 2.49 -9.36 -10.22
CA VAL A 34 1.65 -10.29 -9.46
C VAL A 34 0.22 -9.88 -9.73
N PRO A 35 -0.64 -10.78 -10.24
CA PRO A 35 -2.03 -10.43 -10.49
C PRO A 35 -2.64 -9.83 -9.23
N ALA A 36 -3.31 -8.68 -9.37
CA ALA A 36 -3.98 -8.07 -8.23
C ALA A 36 -4.99 -9.09 -7.64
N PRO A 37 -5.06 -9.22 -6.31
CA PRO A 37 -6.02 -10.12 -5.70
C PRO A 37 -7.43 -9.78 -6.18
N TYR A 38 -8.25 -10.80 -6.43
CA TYR A 38 -9.63 -10.63 -6.90
C TYR A 38 -10.48 -9.82 -5.90
N GLU A 39 -10.12 -9.84 -4.64
CA GLU A 39 -10.77 -9.11 -3.57
C GLU A 39 -9.74 -8.24 -2.86
N ALA A 40 -9.97 -6.95 -2.83
CA ALA A 40 -9.06 -5.97 -2.25
C ALA A 40 -9.82 -4.74 -1.77
N VAL A 41 -9.27 -4.09 -0.77
CA VAL A 41 -9.68 -2.76 -0.32
C VAL A 41 -8.43 -1.93 -0.09
N THR A 42 -8.45 -0.66 -0.48
CA THR A 42 -7.37 0.30 -0.25
C THR A 42 -7.90 1.49 0.54
N VAL A 43 -6.99 2.25 1.12
CA VAL A 43 -7.27 3.51 1.80
C VAL A 43 -6.44 4.60 1.15
N ASP A 44 -7.03 5.75 0.87
CA ASP A 44 -6.31 6.92 0.38
C ASP A 44 -5.39 7.48 1.47
N ARG A 45 -4.25 8.02 1.11
CA ARG A 45 -3.25 8.54 2.06
C ARG A 45 -3.68 9.78 2.82
N VAL A 46 -4.75 10.42 2.38
CA VAL A 46 -5.28 11.66 2.97
C VAL A 46 -6.75 11.47 3.31
N GLY A 47 -7.09 11.74 4.56
CA GLY A 47 -8.46 11.89 5.05
C GLY A 47 -8.76 13.37 5.35
N ARG A 48 -10.03 13.72 5.55
CA ARG A 48 -10.45 15.09 5.83
C ARG A 48 -11.25 15.17 7.12
N ILE A 49 -11.03 16.23 7.88
CA ILE A 49 -11.84 16.61 9.03
C ILE A 49 -12.50 17.94 8.70
N ALA A 50 -13.81 17.96 8.58
CA ALA A 50 -14.59 19.16 8.40
C ALA A 50 -14.68 19.98 9.71
N THR A 51 -15.07 21.24 9.62
CA THR A 51 -15.21 22.13 10.77
C THR A 51 -16.22 21.64 11.79
N ASP A 52 -17.20 20.86 11.37
CA ASP A 52 -18.22 20.23 12.25
C ASP A 52 -17.75 18.90 12.87
N GLY A 53 -16.47 18.52 12.67
CA GLY A 53 -15.90 17.28 13.18
C GLY A 53 -16.18 16.04 12.32
N THR A 54 -16.87 16.18 11.20
CA THR A 54 -17.10 15.06 10.29
C THR A 54 -15.78 14.61 9.65
N VAL A 55 -15.46 13.35 9.81
CA VAL A 55 -14.29 12.72 9.16
C VAL A 55 -14.75 12.03 7.89
N THR A 56 -14.04 12.30 6.80
CA THR A 56 -14.25 11.65 5.50
C THR A 56 -13.00 10.84 5.16
N LEU A 57 -13.21 9.55 4.93
CA LEU A 57 -12.18 8.61 4.45
C LEU A 57 -12.62 8.04 3.11
N SER A 58 -11.65 7.67 2.28
CA SER A 58 -11.91 7.13 0.96
C SER A 58 -10.82 6.15 0.53
N GLY A 59 -11.09 5.45 -0.56
CA GLY A 59 -10.16 4.52 -1.19
C GLY A 59 -10.83 3.79 -2.33
N THR A 60 -10.28 2.66 -2.71
CA THR A 60 -10.85 1.78 -3.74
C THR A 60 -11.12 0.40 -3.17
N TYR A 61 -11.98 -0.36 -3.84
CA TYR A 61 -12.21 -1.76 -3.53
C TYR A 61 -12.48 -2.53 -4.82
N ARG A 62 -12.27 -3.83 -4.73
CA ARG A 62 -12.65 -4.81 -5.75
C ARG A 62 -13.20 -6.03 -5.06
N CYS A 63 -14.34 -6.56 -5.54
CA CYS A 63 -14.87 -7.84 -5.08
C CYS A 63 -15.56 -8.58 -6.21
N GLN A 64 -15.59 -9.90 -6.05
CA GLN A 64 -16.33 -10.82 -6.92
C GLN A 64 -17.78 -10.92 -6.44
N SER A 65 -18.61 -11.59 -7.25
CA SER A 65 -20.01 -11.87 -6.88
C SER A 65 -20.10 -12.51 -5.50
N SER A 66 -21.04 -12.03 -4.70
CA SER A 66 -21.30 -12.48 -3.33
C SER A 66 -22.71 -13.01 -3.20
N SER A 67 -22.96 -13.80 -2.17
CA SER A 67 -24.29 -14.35 -1.86
C SER A 67 -25.15 -13.40 -1.03
N GLY A 68 -24.54 -12.39 -0.42
CA GLY A 68 -25.19 -11.39 0.42
C GLY A 68 -24.71 -9.97 0.14
N PRO A 69 -25.27 -8.99 0.84
CA PRO A 69 -24.83 -7.60 0.70
C PRO A 69 -23.41 -7.41 1.24
N VAL A 70 -22.56 -6.79 0.44
CA VAL A 70 -21.16 -6.47 0.79
C VAL A 70 -21.04 -4.99 1.09
N PHE A 71 -20.26 -4.65 2.10
CA PHE A 71 -19.99 -3.28 2.52
C PHE A 71 -18.49 -3.05 2.70
N VAL A 72 -18.04 -1.84 2.37
CA VAL A 72 -16.75 -1.32 2.80
C VAL A 72 -16.98 -0.49 4.05
N SER A 73 -16.63 -1.00 5.21
CA SER A 73 -16.62 -0.25 6.47
C SER A 73 -15.23 0.29 6.76
N SER A 74 -15.17 1.38 7.52
CA SER A 74 -13.89 1.95 7.92
C SER A 74 -13.92 2.52 9.32
N SER A 75 -12.75 2.53 9.95
CA SER A 75 -12.52 3.11 11.27
C SER A 75 -11.21 3.88 11.29
N VAL A 76 -11.10 4.83 12.21
CA VAL A 76 -9.91 5.65 12.41
C VAL A 76 -9.56 5.73 13.89
N SER A 77 -8.26 5.67 14.19
CA SER A 77 -7.70 5.93 15.50
C SER A 77 -6.50 6.87 15.39
N GLN A 78 -6.14 7.55 16.47
CA GLN A 78 -5.04 8.51 16.45
C GLN A 78 -4.18 8.42 17.70
N GLY A 79 -2.88 8.63 17.54
CA GLY A 79 -1.91 8.56 18.62
C GLY A 79 -1.78 7.14 19.18
N VAL A 80 -1.59 7.05 20.50
CA VAL A 80 -1.49 5.78 21.25
C VAL A 80 -2.84 5.24 21.71
N SER A 81 -3.93 5.91 21.30
CA SER A 81 -5.28 5.50 21.69
C SER A 81 -5.66 4.18 21.03
N THR A 82 -6.22 3.28 21.83
CA THR A 82 -6.83 2.04 21.33
C THR A 82 -8.28 2.25 20.85
N ILE A 83 -8.82 3.46 21.05
CA ILE A 83 -10.20 3.79 20.65
C ILE A 83 -10.23 3.95 19.13
N ARG A 84 -11.13 3.20 18.49
CA ARG A 84 -11.41 3.29 17.07
C ARG A 84 -12.77 3.93 16.86
N TYR A 85 -12.81 4.92 16.00
CA TYR A 85 -14.05 5.62 15.63
C TYR A 85 -14.50 5.10 14.26
N GLY A 86 -15.68 4.50 14.22
CA GLY A 86 -16.30 4.10 12.96
C GLY A 86 -16.66 5.31 12.10
N THR A 87 -16.34 5.24 10.83
CA THR A 87 -16.64 6.29 9.86
C THR A 87 -17.73 5.87 8.85
N GLY A 88 -18.52 4.85 9.21
CA GLY A 88 -19.62 4.39 8.36
C GLY A 88 -19.24 3.29 7.39
N GLY A 89 -20.12 3.04 6.41
CA GLY A 89 -19.94 2.00 5.42
C GLY A 89 -20.58 2.36 4.07
N THR A 90 -19.89 2.01 3.00
CA THR A 90 -20.36 2.11 1.62
C THR A 90 -20.80 0.72 1.14
N ARG A 91 -22.01 0.61 0.58
CA ARG A 91 -22.44 -0.64 -0.07
C ARG A 91 -21.59 -0.89 -1.28
N ALA A 92 -21.02 -2.09 -1.37
CA ALA A 92 -20.15 -2.48 -2.47
C ALA A 92 -20.94 -3.07 -3.65
N VAL A 93 -20.41 -2.84 -4.86
CA VAL A 93 -20.81 -3.52 -6.09
C VAL A 93 -19.73 -4.54 -6.40
N CYS A 94 -20.08 -5.84 -6.36
CA CYS A 94 -19.14 -6.93 -6.55
C CYS A 94 -19.30 -7.51 -7.96
N ASP A 95 -18.70 -6.85 -8.94
CA ASP A 95 -18.71 -7.18 -10.38
C ASP A 95 -17.30 -7.51 -10.91
N GLY A 96 -16.30 -7.59 -10.02
CA GLY A 96 -14.91 -7.80 -10.38
C GLY A 96 -14.16 -6.54 -10.82
N ALA A 97 -14.85 -5.43 -11.05
CA ALA A 97 -14.21 -4.15 -11.37
C ALA A 97 -13.74 -3.41 -10.10
N GLU A 98 -12.84 -2.45 -10.27
CA GLU A 98 -12.45 -1.56 -9.20
C GLU A 98 -13.44 -0.41 -9.06
N HIS A 99 -13.88 -0.17 -7.83
CA HIS A 99 -14.81 0.90 -7.46
C HIS A 99 -14.21 1.77 -6.35
N ARG A 100 -14.71 2.99 -6.23
CA ARG A 100 -14.36 3.88 -5.12
C ARG A 100 -15.35 3.71 -3.97
N TRP A 101 -14.82 3.88 -2.76
CA TRP A 101 -15.63 4.04 -1.56
C TRP A 101 -15.33 5.37 -0.88
N VAL A 102 -16.35 5.93 -0.23
CA VAL A 102 -16.24 7.14 0.59
C VAL A 102 -17.11 6.94 1.82
N ASN A 103 -16.50 6.94 2.99
CA ASN A 103 -17.20 6.83 4.26
C ASN A 103 -17.08 8.14 5.04
N LYS A 104 -18.16 8.52 5.71
CA LYS A 104 -18.23 9.71 6.55
C LYS A 104 -18.73 9.32 7.92
N GLY A 105 -18.03 9.76 8.96
CA GLY A 105 -18.43 9.54 10.35
C GLY A 105 -18.23 10.79 11.17
N ARG A 106 -18.95 10.89 12.27
CA ARG A 106 -18.81 12.01 13.21
C ARG A 106 -18.36 11.45 14.57
N PRO A 107 -17.04 11.29 14.79
CA PRO A 107 -16.50 10.98 16.11
C PRO A 107 -16.86 12.04 17.14
N VAL A 108 -16.60 11.73 18.41
CA VAL A 108 -16.76 12.73 19.48
C VAL A 108 -15.92 13.98 19.14
N PRO A 109 -16.47 15.18 19.27
CA PRO A 109 -15.74 16.41 18.97
C PRO A 109 -14.40 16.47 19.71
N GLY A 110 -13.34 16.83 18.98
CA GLY A 110 -11.98 16.92 19.53
C GLY A 110 -11.23 15.61 19.70
N SER A 111 -11.86 14.45 19.42
CA SER A 111 -11.20 13.14 19.51
C SER A 111 -10.17 12.88 18.41
N LEU A 112 -10.32 13.55 17.28
CA LEU A 112 -9.39 13.52 16.15
C LEU A 112 -8.98 14.94 15.76
N VAL A 113 -7.71 15.08 15.42
CA VAL A 113 -7.13 16.36 14.99
C VAL A 113 -6.36 16.17 13.68
N PRO A 114 -6.09 17.22 12.91
CA PRO A 114 -5.22 17.12 11.74
C PRO A 114 -3.86 16.53 12.11
N GLY A 115 -3.35 15.64 11.27
CA GLY A 115 -2.10 14.92 11.49
C GLY A 115 -2.20 13.44 11.15
N ALA A 116 -1.18 12.69 11.53
CA ALA A 116 -1.14 11.25 11.30
C ALA A 116 -2.23 10.51 12.08
N ALA A 117 -2.91 9.58 11.42
CA ALA A 117 -3.92 8.72 12.00
C ALA A 117 -3.85 7.33 11.37
N HIS A 118 -4.24 6.30 12.12
CA HIS A 118 -4.34 4.95 11.59
C HIS A 118 -5.78 4.67 11.14
N VAL A 119 -5.93 4.25 9.91
CA VAL A 119 -7.21 3.89 9.30
C VAL A 119 -7.22 2.41 8.97
N GLU A 120 -8.31 1.75 9.28
CA GLU A 120 -8.57 0.39 8.84
C GLU A 120 -9.85 0.38 8.00
N ALA A 121 -9.77 -0.19 6.81
CA ALA A 121 -10.90 -0.44 5.94
C ALA A 121 -11.12 -1.94 5.78
N THR A 122 -12.37 -2.36 5.78
CA THR A 122 -12.76 -3.76 5.72
C THR A 122 -13.85 -3.94 4.68
N LEU A 123 -13.62 -4.86 3.76
CA LEU A 123 -14.64 -5.34 2.82
C LEU A 123 -15.31 -6.57 3.45
N MET A 124 -16.59 -6.46 3.81
CA MET A 124 -17.32 -7.50 4.53
C MET A 124 -18.67 -7.81 3.90
N GLU A 125 -19.01 -9.06 3.86
CA GLU A 125 -20.34 -9.56 3.46
C GLU A 125 -21.18 -9.91 4.69
N LEU A 126 -22.42 -9.50 4.66
CA LEU A 126 -23.43 -9.91 5.65
C LEU A 126 -24.24 -11.05 5.04
N GLY A 127 -23.90 -12.28 5.40
CA GLY A 127 -24.50 -13.48 4.81
C GLY A 127 -25.84 -13.84 5.41
N ALA A 128 -26.80 -14.17 4.56
CA ALA A 128 -28.10 -14.72 4.99
C ALA A 128 -27.97 -16.18 5.47
N PHE A 129 -26.94 -16.89 5.07
CA PHE A 129 -26.76 -18.33 5.35
C PHE A 129 -25.80 -18.66 6.50
N SER A 130 -24.95 -17.71 6.90
CA SER A 130 -24.02 -17.88 8.02
C SER A 130 -24.54 -17.32 9.35
N GLY A 131 -25.85 -17.05 9.44
CA GLY A 131 -26.40 -16.29 10.54
C GLY A 131 -25.96 -14.82 10.46
N LEU A 132 -25.85 -14.15 11.60
CA LEU A 132 -25.44 -12.74 11.67
C LEU A 132 -23.92 -12.54 11.64
N LEU A 133 -23.13 -13.59 11.31
CA LEU A 133 -21.68 -13.48 11.29
C LEU A 133 -21.20 -12.87 9.98
N PRO A 134 -20.42 -11.77 10.02
CA PRO A 134 -19.84 -11.18 8.82
C PRO A 134 -18.76 -12.09 8.24
N ARG A 135 -18.69 -12.18 6.91
CA ARG A 135 -17.59 -12.77 6.18
C ARG A 135 -16.67 -11.66 5.68
N PHE A 136 -15.41 -11.73 6.06
CA PHE A 136 -14.41 -10.75 5.63
C PHE A 136 -13.79 -11.18 4.30
N HIS A 137 -13.84 -10.30 3.31
CA HIS A 137 -13.23 -10.48 1.98
C HIS A 137 -11.83 -9.86 1.90
N ALA A 138 -11.67 -8.66 2.45
CA ALA A 138 -10.39 -7.98 2.50
C ALA A 138 -10.33 -7.01 3.68
N VAL A 139 -9.13 -6.82 4.22
CA VAL A 139 -8.84 -5.86 5.30
C VAL A 139 -7.57 -5.12 4.96
N GLN A 140 -7.56 -3.80 5.09
CA GLN A 140 -6.40 -2.96 4.89
C GLN A 140 -6.26 -1.94 6.02
N GLY A 141 -5.10 -1.98 6.68
CA GLY A 141 -4.69 -0.97 7.66
C GLY A 141 -3.63 -0.05 7.07
N GLN A 142 -3.75 1.25 7.27
CA GLN A 142 -2.81 2.23 6.75
C GLN A 142 -2.75 3.48 7.62
N THR A 143 -1.54 4.07 7.73
CA THR A 143 -1.38 5.41 8.27
C THR A 143 -1.72 6.43 7.19
N VAL A 144 -2.61 7.36 7.51
CA VAL A 144 -3.05 8.45 6.65
C VAL A 144 -2.77 9.79 7.31
N THR A 145 -2.80 10.86 6.53
CA THR A 145 -2.76 12.23 7.05
C THR A 145 -4.17 12.80 7.05
N LEU A 146 -4.69 13.16 8.22
CA LEU A 146 -5.95 13.90 8.34
C LEU A 146 -5.67 15.38 8.11
N THR A 147 -6.38 15.99 7.19
CA THR A 147 -6.30 17.41 6.85
C THR A 147 -7.61 18.12 7.17
N ARG A 148 -7.55 19.42 7.43
CA ARG A 148 -8.78 20.24 7.50
C ARG A 148 -9.40 20.32 6.10
N GLY A 149 -10.70 20.12 6.00
CA GLY A 149 -11.49 20.18 4.76
C GLY A 149 -12.51 21.29 4.80
#